data_c4429d35de41955ee41023c0c4112850
#
_entry.id   c4429d35de41955ee41023c0c4112850
#
_cell.length_a   1.000
_cell.length_b   1.000
_cell.length_c   1.000
_cell.angle_alpha   90.00
_cell.angle_beta   90.00
_cell.angle_gamma   90.00
#
_symmetry.space_group_name_H-M   'P 1'
#
loop_
_entity.id
_entity.type
_entity.pdbx_description
1 polymer ?
#
loop_
_entity_poly.entity_id
_entity_poly.type
_entity_poly.pdbx_seq_one_letter_code
_entity_poly.pdbx_strand_id
1 'polypeptide(L)'
;MSLFGNINLAELFDNESDYGKENKFEYRFDVLTDDMIRRAEKTLGYKLPKSYIELLKVQNGGLINNKYDESWLTAIYGIGPTKDSYNGLENMFENWKDEWEYPDIGIPFGETPSGGHDMYYMDYRSVDENGEPRIVRIDNELDNEIYFVADNLVEFVKMVYNNQEIQGRLIK
;
A
#
# COMPACT_ATOMS: atom_id res chain seq x y z
N MET A 1 -5.02 4.40 21.19
CA MET A 1 -3.94 5.28 20.73
C MET A 1 -3.50 4.85 19.33
N SER A 2 -3.33 5.80 18.42
CA SER A 2 -2.92 5.51 17.05
C SER A 2 -1.49 4.98 16.98
N LEU A 3 -1.26 3.96 16.16
CA LEU A 3 0.08 3.45 15.85
C LEU A 3 0.94 4.52 15.14
N PHE A 4 0.29 5.47 14.45
CA PHE A 4 0.95 6.54 13.70
C PHE A 4 1.20 7.81 14.53
N GLY A 5 0.95 7.77 15.83
CA GLY A 5 1.14 8.93 16.71
C GLY A 5 0.27 10.12 16.33
N ASN A 6 0.91 11.27 16.10
CA ASN A 6 0.22 12.53 15.77
C ASN A 6 0.01 12.76 14.27
N ILE A 7 0.34 11.80 13.42
CA ILE A 7 0.13 11.91 11.97
C ILE A 7 -1.37 11.91 11.68
N ASN A 8 -1.84 12.93 10.95
CA ASN A 8 -3.19 12.95 10.43
C ASN A 8 -3.26 12.13 9.15
N LEU A 9 -3.63 10.84 9.27
CA LEU A 9 -3.65 9.90 8.14
C LEU A 9 -4.59 10.35 7.01
N ALA A 10 -5.63 11.11 7.31
CA ALA A 10 -6.56 11.60 6.29
C ALA A 10 -5.89 12.58 5.31
N GLU A 11 -4.85 13.29 5.76
CA GLU A 11 -4.08 14.21 4.90
C GLU A 11 -3.23 13.52 3.85
N LEU A 12 -2.96 12.23 4.00
CA LEU A 12 -2.21 11.47 2.99
C LEU A 12 -2.96 11.42 1.66
N PHE A 13 -4.29 11.42 1.70
CA PHE A 13 -5.13 11.18 0.54
C PHE A 13 -5.56 12.47 -0.16
N ASP A 14 -5.59 12.43 -1.49
CA ASP A 14 -6.08 13.52 -2.32
C ASP A 14 -7.57 13.38 -2.58
N ASN A 15 -8.37 14.08 -1.77
CA ASN A 15 -9.82 14.15 -1.93
C ASN A 15 -10.29 15.53 -2.37
N GLU A 16 -9.38 16.52 -2.49
CA GLU A 16 -9.74 17.93 -2.63
C GLU A 16 -9.29 18.58 -3.94
N SER A 17 -8.21 18.09 -4.57
CA SER A 17 -7.82 18.60 -5.89
C SER A 17 -8.87 18.23 -6.95
N ASP A 18 -8.89 18.93 -8.07
CA ASP A 18 -9.80 18.61 -9.17
C ASP A 18 -9.59 17.17 -9.65
N TYR A 19 -8.33 16.76 -9.79
CA TYR A 19 -7.98 15.37 -10.14
C TYR A 19 -8.46 14.36 -9.08
N GLY A 20 -8.22 14.63 -7.81
CA GLY A 20 -8.65 13.79 -6.70
C GLY A 20 -10.18 13.67 -6.61
N LYS A 21 -10.92 14.77 -6.83
CA LYS A 21 -12.39 14.76 -6.84
C LYS A 21 -12.96 13.95 -8.01
N GLU A 22 -12.37 14.09 -9.20
CA GLU A 22 -12.80 13.36 -10.40
C GLU A 22 -12.51 11.86 -10.30
N ASN A 23 -11.39 11.49 -9.67
CA ASN A 23 -10.90 10.11 -9.62
C ASN A 23 -11.02 9.46 -8.23
N LYS A 24 -11.74 10.08 -7.30
CA LYS A 24 -11.81 9.60 -5.89
C LYS A 24 -12.28 8.16 -5.72
N PHE A 25 -13.08 7.64 -6.64
CA PHE A 25 -13.59 6.28 -6.60
C PHE A 25 -12.71 5.28 -7.36
N GLU A 26 -11.60 5.71 -7.93
CA GLU A 26 -10.68 4.83 -8.64
C GLU A 26 -9.99 3.84 -7.70
N TYR A 27 -9.61 4.29 -6.48
CA TYR A 27 -8.93 3.47 -5.47
C TYR A 27 -9.64 3.48 -4.11
N ARG A 28 -10.62 4.34 -3.91
CA ARG A 28 -11.29 4.50 -2.63
C ARG A 28 -12.59 3.69 -2.58
N PHE A 29 -12.74 2.93 -1.52
CA PHE A 29 -13.93 2.12 -1.25
C PHE A 29 -14.70 2.62 -0.02
N ASP A 30 -15.87 2.04 0.22
CA ASP A 30 -16.68 2.30 1.39
C ASP A 30 -15.96 1.90 2.69
N VAL A 31 -16.52 2.29 3.82
CA VAL A 31 -15.95 2.02 5.15
C VAL A 31 -15.58 0.55 5.30
N LEU A 32 -14.34 0.32 5.72
CA LEU A 32 -13.81 -1.01 5.95
C LEU A 32 -14.56 -1.74 7.06
N THR A 33 -14.98 -2.97 6.78
CA THR A 33 -15.65 -3.85 7.76
C THR A 33 -14.77 -5.04 8.12
N ASP A 34 -15.05 -5.67 9.27
CA ASP A 34 -14.34 -6.88 9.68
C ASP A 34 -14.56 -8.05 8.72
N ASP A 35 -15.73 -8.13 8.07
CA ASP A 35 -16.00 -9.14 7.05
C ASP A 35 -15.11 -8.96 5.82
N MET A 36 -14.90 -7.70 5.38
CA MET A 36 -14.00 -7.39 4.28
C MET A 36 -12.56 -7.77 4.63
N ILE A 37 -12.10 -7.49 5.85
CA ILE A 37 -10.77 -7.89 6.33
C ILE A 37 -10.61 -9.41 6.31
N ARG A 38 -11.55 -10.15 6.89
CA ARG A 38 -11.50 -11.62 6.91
C ARG A 38 -11.45 -12.23 5.51
N ARG A 39 -12.28 -11.70 4.60
CA ARG A 39 -12.29 -12.16 3.20
C ARG A 39 -10.93 -11.89 2.54
N ALA A 40 -10.40 -10.67 2.68
CA ALA A 40 -9.12 -10.30 2.08
C ALA A 40 -7.98 -11.18 2.62
N GLU A 41 -7.88 -11.39 3.93
CA GLU A 41 -6.87 -12.25 4.53
C GLU A 41 -6.95 -13.69 4.01
N LYS A 42 -8.15 -14.20 3.81
CA LYS A 42 -8.36 -15.54 3.22
C LYS A 42 -7.89 -15.60 1.78
N THR A 43 -8.21 -14.60 0.98
CA THR A 43 -7.81 -14.51 -0.44
C THR A 43 -6.31 -14.34 -0.61
N LEU A 44 -5.71 -13.45 0.19
CA LEU A 44 -4.28 -13.13 0.11
C LEU A 44 -3.39 -14.23 0.70
N GLY A 45 -3.89 -14.99 1.67
CA GLY A 45 -3.10 -15.97 2.42
C GLY A 45 -2.19 -15.36 3.50
N TYR A 46 -2.39 -14.09 3.85
CA TYR A 46 -1.63 -13.35 4.85
C TYR A 46 -2.57 -12.68 5.85
N LYS A 47 -2.14 -12.54 7.09
CA LYS A 47 -2.77 -11.66 8.05
C LYS A 47 -2.40 -10.22 7.75
N LEU A 48 -3.40 -9.34 7.66
CA LEU A 48 -3.13 -7.91 7.46
C LEU A 48 -2.54 -7.30 8.74
N PRO A 49 -1.48 -6.49 8.62
CA PRO A 49 -0.89 -5.85 9.79
C PRO A 49 -1.84 -4.82 10.40
N LYS A 50 -1.76 -4.64 11.71
CA LYS A 50 -2.62 -3.69 12.44
C LYS A 50 -2.48 -2.27 11.91
N SER A 51 -1.28 -1.88 11.53
CA SER A 51 -1.01 -0.56 10.93
C SER A 51 -1.79 -0.35 9.62
N TYR A 52 -1.82 -1.34 8.75
CA TYR A 52 -2.56 -1.25 7.50
C TYR A 52 -4.07 -1.19 7.72
N ILE A 53 -4.58 -2.01 8.64
CA ILE A 53 -6.00 -1.98 9.02
C ILE A 53 -6.36 -0.60 9.60
N GLU A 54 -5.51 -0.03 10.47
CA GLU A 54 -5.74 1.30 11.04
C GLU A 54 -5.78 2.37 9.94
N LEU A 55 -4.84 2.34 9.00
CA LEU A 55 -4.82 3.25 7.86
C LEU A 55 -6.10 3.15 7.03
N LEU A 56 -6.50 1.93 6.65
CA LEU A 56 -7.70 1.71 5.84
C LEU A 56 -9.01 2.02 6.58
N LYS A 57 -9.03 2.00 7.90
CA LYS A 57 -10.18 2.48 8.69
C LYS A 57 -10.35 3.99 8.64
N VAL A 58 -9.28 4.74 8.45
CA VAL A 58 -9.36 6.19 8.22
C VAL A 58 -9.88 6.48 6.82
N GLN A 59 -9.30 5.84 5.82
CA GLN A 59 -9.79 5.86 4.45
C GLN A 59 -9.41 4.54 3.76
N ASN A 60 -10.40 3.88 3.20
CA ASN A 60 -10.25 2.56 2.60
C ASN A 60 -9.70 2.66 1.17
N GLY A 61 -8.41 2.96 1.06
CA GLY A 61 -7.70 3.18 -0.18
C GLY A 61 -7.85 4.61 -0.72
N GLY A 62 -7.06 4.95 -1.70
CA GLY A 62 -7.16 6.24 -2.37
C GLY A 62 -5.87 6.72 -3.02
N LEU A 63 -6.01 7.79 -3.79
CA LEU A 63 -4.89 8.52 -4.38
C LEU A 63 -4.16 9.30 -3.30
N ILE A 64 -2.84 9.40 -3.43
CA ILE A 64 -1.99 10.14 -2.50
C ILE A 64 -1.92 11.61 -2.92
N ASN A 65 -1.95 12.49 -1.92
CA ASN A 65 -1.87 13.92 -2.11
C ASN A 65 -0.53 14.31 -2.76
N ASN A 66 -0.59 15.15 -3.81
CA ASN A 66 0.58 15.57 -4.59
C ASN A 66 1.66 16.29 -3.77
N LYS A 67 1.34 16.82 -2.58
CA LYS A 67 2.35 17.41 -1.69
C LYS A 67 3.38 16.39 -1.17
N TYR A 68 3.12 15.09 -1.37
CA TYR A 68 3.99 13.98 -1.00
C TYR A 68 4.66 13.29 -2.20
N ASP A 69 4.82 13.99 -3.30
CA ASP A 69 5.35 13.47 -4.58
C ASP A 69 6.78 12.93 -4.51
N GLU A 70 7.62 13.49 -3.63
CA GLU A 70 8.99 12.99 -3.41
C GLU A 70 9.02 11.55 -2.85
N SER A 71 7.91 11.11 -2.22
CA SER A 71 7.79 9.75 -1.70
C SER A 71 7.64 8.68 -2.80
N TRP A 72 7.40 9.08 -4.04
CA TRP A 72 7.17 8.16 -5.15
C TRP A 72 5.96 7.23 -4.94
N LEU A 73 5.00 7.64 -4.13
CA LEU A 73 3.76 6.91 -3.86
C LEU A 73 2.57 7.66 -4.47
N THR A 74 1.80 6.99 -5.31
CA THR A 74 0.64 7.61 -6.00
C THR A 74 -0.71 7.12 -5.52
N ALA A 75 -0.79 5.89 -5.03
CA ALA A 75 -2.04 5.32 -4.53
C ALA A 75 -1.77 4.23 -3.48
N ILE A 76 -2.71 4.05 -2.57
CA ILE A 76 -2.76 2.94 -1.62
C ILE A 76 -4.02 2.12 -1.91
N TYR A 77 -3.86 0.80 -2.01
CA TYR A 77 -4.99 -0.09 -2.24
C TYR A 77 -5.87 -0.22 -1.01
N GLY A 78 -7.17 -0.13 -1.23
CA GLY A 78 -8.19 -0.46 -0.23
C GLY A 78 -8.79 -1.84 -0.49
N ILE A 79 -9.74 -2.22 0.35
CA ILE A 79 -10.47 -3.49 0.22
C ILE A 79 -11.88 -3.17 -0.27
N GLY A 80 -12.20 -3.64 -1.48
CA GLY A 80 -13.49 -3.41 -2.10
C GLY A 80 -14.59 -4.33 -1.56
N PRO A 81 -15.82 -4.17 -2.03
CA PRO A 81 -16.96 -4.99 -1.60
C PRO A 81 -16.82 -6.47 -1.99
N THR A 82 -16.05 -6.79 -3.02
CA THR A 82 -15.76 -8.17 -3.45
C THR A 82 -14.27 -8.33 -3.74
N LYS A 83 -13.80 -9.58 -3.79
CA LYS A 83 -12.40 -9.88 -4.15
C LYS A 83 -12.03 -9.44 -5.57
N ASP A 84 -13.02 -9.29 -6.46
CA ASP A 84 -12.82 -8.90 -7.85
C ASP A 84 -12.97 -7.38 -8.07
N SER A 85 -13.10 -6.61 -7.00
CA SER A 85 -13.22 -5.15 -7.08
C SER A 85 -12.02 -4.53 -7.79
N TYR A 86 -12.27 -3.82 -8.88
CA TYR A 86 -11.22 -3.16 -9.67
C TYR A 86 -10.40 -2.20 -8.80
N ASN A 87 -9.10 -2.25 -8.91
CA ASN A 87 -8.14 -1.53 -8.04
C ASN A 87 -8.26 -1.84 -6.55
N GLY A 88 -8.99 -2.88 -6.16
CA GLY A 88 -8.99 -3.40 -4.80
C GLY A 88 -7.76 -4.26 -4.52
N LEU A 89 -7.37 -4.34 -3.25
CA LEU A 89 -6.17 -5.04 -2.81
C LEU A 89 -6.10 -6.49 -3.32
N GLU A 90 -7.19 -7.25 -3.20
CA GLU A 90 -7.26 -8.66 -3.60
C GLU A 90 -7.10 -8.84 -5.11
N ASN A 91 -7.81 -8.03 -5.89
CA ASN A 91 -7.72 -8.05 -7.35
C ASN A 91 -6.33 -7.65 -7.84
N MET A 92 -5.75 -6.60 -7.26
CA MET A 92 -4.42 -6.13 -7.64
C MET A 92 -3.31 -7.08 -7.17
N PHE A 93 -3.47 -7.76 -6.04
CA PHE A 93 -2.56 -8.80 -5.60
C PHE A 93 -2.44 -9.94 -6.64
N GLU A 94 -3.56 -10.44 -7.13
CA GLU A 94 -3.58 -11.46 -8.18
C GLU A 94 -2.99 -10.93 -9.50
N ASN A 95 -3.39 -9.72 -9.92
CA ASN A 95 -2.89 -9.10 -11.14
C ASN A 95 -1.37 -8.93 -11.18
N TRP A 96 -0.79 -8.37 -10.13
CA TRP A 96 0.66 -8.14 -10.08
C TRP A 96 1.45 -9.46 -10.04
N LYS A 97 0.91 -10.47 -9.38
CA LYS A 97 1.52 -11.79 -9.30
C LYS A 97 1.40 -12.57 -10.61
N ASP A 98 0.21 -12.67 -11.18
CA ASP A 98 -0.09 -13.58 -12.28
C ASP A 98 0.20 -12.98 -13.65
N GLU A 99 -0.09 -11.68 -13.84
CA GLU A 99 0.09 -11.01 -15.14
C GLU A 99 1.45 -10.31 -15.26
N TRP A 100 1.95 -9.76 -14.16
CA TRP A 100 3.21 -9.00 -14.15
C TRP A 100 4.39 -9.78 -13.57
N GLU A 101 4.16 -10.98 -13.08
CA GLU A 101 5.19 -11.88 -12.55
C GLU A 101 6.03 -11.28 -11.40
N TYR A 102 5.41 -10.41 -10.58
CA TYR A 102 6.03 -9.96 -9.33
C TYR A 102 6.24 -11.14 -8.38
N PRO A 103 7.31 -11.12 -7.57
CA PRO A 103 7.61 -12.24 -6.68
C PRO A 103 6.57 -12.41 -5.57
N ASP A 104 6.28 -13.67 -5.22
CA ASP A 104 5.34 -14.02 -4.15
C ASP A 104 6.04 -13.92 -2.78
N ILE A 105 6.27 -12.70 -2.31
CA ILE A 105 6.94 -12.42 -1.03
C ILE A 105 6.04 -11.72 -0.02
N GLY A 106 4.85 -11.32 -0.42
CA GLY A 106 3.94 -10.56 0.43
C GLY A 106 2.85 -9.85 -0.37
N ILE A 107 2.47 -8.66 0.07
CA ILE A 107 1.31 -7.94 -0.43
C ILE A 107 1.73 -6.63 -1.09
N PRO A 108 1.43 -6.42 -2.39
CA PRO A 108 1.53 -5.11 -3.03
C PRO A 108 0.46 -4.20 -2.43
N PHE A 109 0.84 -3.05 -1.86
CA PHE A 109 -0.13 -2.16 -1.23
C PHE A 109 -0.10 -0.74 -1.79
N GLY A 110 0.96 -0.35 -2.47
CA GLY A 110 1.16 1.01 -2.95
C GLY A 110 1.69 1.07 -4.37
N GLU A 111 1.04 1.89 -5.19
CA GLU A 111 1.49 2.18 -6.55
C GLU A 111 2.47 3.35 -6.58
N THR A 112 3.33 3.32 -7.60
CA THR A 112 4.24 4.42 -7.94
C THR A 112 3.83 5.03 -9.29
N PRO A 113 4.37 6.19 -9.69
CA PRO A 113 4.07 6.77 -10.99
C PRO A 113 4.73 6.04 -12.18
N SER A 114 5.32 4.88 -11.95
CA SER A 114 6.00 4.08 -12.99
C SER A 114 5.06 3.32 -13.93
N GLY A 115 3.75 3.29 -13.64
CA GLY A 115 2.80 2.51 -14.45
C GLY A 115 2.89 1.00 -14.23
N GLY A 116 3.36 0.56 -13.06
CA GLY A 116 3.46 -0.85 -12.71
C GLY A 116 4.88 -1.45 -12.82
N HIS A 117 5.85 -0.65 -13.24
CA HIS A 117 7.24 -1.12 -13.36
C HIS A 117 7.95 -1.24 -12.01
N ASP A 118 7.51 -0.51 -11.00
CA ASP A 118 7.90 -0.75 -9.62
C ASP A 118 6.70 -0.55 -8.67
N MET A 119 6.74 -1.24 -7.52
CA MET A 119 5.63 -1.28 -6.56
C MET A 119 6.15 -1.33 -5.14
N TYR A 120 5.39 -0.76 -4.20
CA TYR A 120 5.63 -0.94 -2.78
C TYR A 120 4.92 -2.19 -2.26
N TYR A 121 5.68 -3.02 -1.53
CA TYR A 121 5.24 -4.29 -0.96
C TYR A 121 5.40 -4.34 0.55
N MET A 122 4.45 -4.97 1.21
CA MET A 122 4.64 -5.50 2.56
C MET A 122 5.32 -6.87 2.39
N ASP A 123 6.60 -6.95 2.77
CA ASP A 123 7.43 -8.16 2.61
C ASP A 123 7.34 -9.06 3.83
N TYR A 124 6.54 -10.12 3.71
CA TYR A 124 6.28 -11.06 4.79
C TYR A 124 7.42 -12.06 5.05
N ARG A 125 8.51 -12.00 4.30
CA ARG A 125 9.71 -12.78 4.62
C ARG A 125 10.43 -12.24 5.85
N SER A 126 10.14 -11.00 6.25
CA SER A 126 10.68 -10.36 7.45
C SER A 126 9.56 -9.61 8.17
N VAL A 127 9.13 -10.18 9.29
CA VAL A 127 8.03 -9.68 10.12
C VAL A 127 8.56 -9.44 11.52
N ASP A 128 8.20 -8.31 12.13
CA ASP A 128 8.62 -7.99 13.48
C ASP A 128 7.80 -8.74 14.56
N GLU A 129 8.14 -8.55 15.83
CA GLU A 129 7.46 -9.18 16.98
C GLU A 129 5.97 -8.81 17.11
N ASN A 130 5.54 -7.71 16.48
CA ASN A 130 4.15 -7.25 16.47
C ASN A 130 3.36 -7.75 15.25
N GLY A 131 3.98 -8.54 14.38
CA GLY A 131 3.36 -9.01 13.15
C GLY A 131 3.38 -8.01 12.02
N GLU A 132 4.21 -6.96 12.10
CA GLU A 132 4.36 -5.94 11.07
C GLU A 132 5.45 -6.35 10.08
N PRO A 133 5.12 -6.52 8.77
CA PRO A 133 6.12 -6.82 7.76
C PRO A 133 6.93 -5.57 7.41
N ARG A 134 8.19 -5.78 7.02
CA ARG A 134 8.99 -4.69 6.46
C ARG A 134 8.42 -4.22 5.13
N ILE A 135 8.76 -2.98 4.76
CA ILE A 135 8.36 -2.39 3.48
C ILE A 135 9.54 -2.43 2.52
N VAL A 136 9.26 -2.90 1.31
CA VAL A 136 10.23 -2.92 0.20
C VAL A 136 9.62 -2.28 -1.04
N ARG A 137 10.47 -1.82 -1.94
CA ARG A 137 10.11 -1.46 -3.32
C ARG A 137 10.69 -2.54 -4.23
N ILE A 138 9.88 -3.05 -5.14
CA ILE A 138 10.30 -4.06 -6.11
C ILE A 138 10.30 -3.42 -7.48
N ASP A 139 11.43 -3.53 -8.20
CA ASP A 139 11.58 -3.03 -9.56
C ASP A 139 11.48 -4.20 -10.54
N ASN A 140 10.35 -4.27 -11.23
CA ASN A 140 10.06 -5.36 -12.15
C ASN A 140 10.89 -5.27 -13.44
N GLU A 141 11.27 -4.08 -13.88
CA GLU A 141 12.13 -3.88 -15.07
C GLU A 141 13.56 -4.38 -14.83
N LEU A 142 14.00 -4.37 -13.57
CA LEU A 142 15.33 -4.84 -13.19
C LEU A 142 15.29 -6.27 -12.60
N ASP A 143 14.56 -7.17 -13.25
CA ASP A 143 14.46 -8.58 -12.85
C ASP A 143 13.99 -8.76 -11.40
N ASN A 144 13.01 -7.97 -10.99
CA ASN A 144 12.46 -7.96 -9.63
C ASN A 144 13.51 -7.65 -8.55
N GLU A 145 14.41 -6.71 -8.81
CA GLU A 145 15.29 -6.19 -7.75
C GLU A 145 14.47 -5.67 -6.59
N ILE A 146 14.88 -6.01 -5.38
CA ILE A 146 14.17 -5.67 -4.14
C ILE A 146 15.00 -4.69 -3.33
N TYR A 147 14.38 -3.55 -3.00
CA TYR A 147 14.99 -2.48 -2.23
C TYR A 147 14.29 -2.37 -0.87
N PHE A 148 15.06 -2.50 0.21
CA PHE A 148 14.56 -2.21 1.55
C PHE A 148 14.23 -0.72 1.67
N VAL A 149 13.03 -0.41 2.19
CA VAL A 149 12.54 0.95 2.36
C VAL A 149 12.34 1.32 3.82
N ALA A 150 11.61 0.52 4.58
CA ALA A 150 11.29 0.81 5.97
C ALA A 150 11.07 -0.47 6.79
N ASP A 151 11.24 -0.37 8.10
CA ASP A 151 11.07 -1.53 9.00
C ASP A 151 9.61 -2.01 9.06
N ASN A 152 8.66 -1.11 8.86
CA ASN A 152 7.23 -1.41 8.86
C ASN A 152 6.43 -0.27 8.19
N LEU A 153 5.12 -0.45 8.07
CA LEU A 153 4.25 0.54 7.44
C LEU A 153 4.20 1.87 8.21
N VAL A 154 4.30 1.85 9.53
CA VAL A 154 4.31 3.09 10.33
C VAL A 154 5.50 3.97 9.95
N GLU A 155 6.69 3.39 9.88
CA GLU A 155 7.89 4.13 9.48
C GLU A 155 7.82 4.59 8.01
N PHE A 156 7.27 3.77 7.11
CA PHE A 156 7.03 4.15 5.73
C PHE A 156 6.09 5.36 5.62
N VAL A 157 4.97 5.34 6.32
CA VAL A 157 4.00 6.45 6.30
C VAL A 157 4.62 7.73 6.87
N LYS A 158 5.47 7.64 7.89
CA LYS A 158 6.24 8.81 8.37
C LYS A 158 7.13 9.41 7.29
N MET A 159 7.80 8.56 6.50
CA MET A 159 8.62 9.02 5.37
C MET A 159 7.76 9.74 4.33
N VAL A 160 6.60 9.17 3.97
CA VAL A 160 5.65 9.80 3.04
C VAL A 160 5.15 11.13 3.58
N TYR A 161 4.69 11.16 4.82
CA TYR A 161 4.14 12.36 5.47
C TYR A 161 5.16 13.51 5.56
N ASN A 162 6.43 13.19 5.69
CA ASN A 162 7.53 14.14 5.67
C ASN A 162 8.05 14.47 4.26
N ASN A 163 7.38 13.95 3.24
CA ASN A 163 7.75 14.08 1.83
C ASN A 163 9.23 13.76 1.55
N GLN A 164 9.70 12.66 2.13
CA GLN A 164 11.07 12.19 1.92
C GLN A 164 11.20 11.50 0.57
N GLU A 165 12.32 11.72 -0.11
CA GLU A 165 12.71 10.92 -1.25
C GLU A 165 12.98 9.48 -0.81
N ILE A 166 12.27 8.52 -1.40
CA ILE A 166 12.39 7.10 -1.04
C ILE A 166 13.18 6.37 -2.11
N GLN A 167 14.47 6.15 -1.86
CA GLN A 167 15.34 5.40 -2.78
C GLN A 167 15.40 3.92 -2.44
N GLY A 168 15.47 3.60 -1.17
CA GLY A 168 15.65 2.24 -0.69
C GLY A 168 17.09 1.74 -0.81
N ARG A 169 17.36 0.58 -0.21
CA ARG A 169 18.65 -0.11 -0.24
C ARG A 169 18.48 -1.48 -0.88
N LEU A 170 19.21 -1.74 -1.96
CA LEU A 170 19.16 -3.04 -2.65
C LEU A 170 19.47 -4.19 -1.68
N ILE A 171 18.59 -5.18 -1.63
CA ILE A 171 18.74 -6.40 -0.82
C ILE A 171 18.64 -7.69 -1.65
N LYS A 172 18.28 -7.55 -2.94
CA LYS A 172 18.26 -8.66 -3.90
C LYS A 172 18.60 -8.16 -5.31
#